data_1526a7f1382dc1cd438e61523cd7dc5e
#
_entry.id   1526a7f1382dc1cd438e61523cd7dc5e
#
_cell.length_a   1.000
_cell.length_b   1.000
_cell.length_c   1.000
_cell.angle_alpha   90.00
_cell.angle_beta   90.00
_cell.angle_gamma   90.00
#
_symmetry.space_group_name_H-M   'P 1'
#
loop_
_entity.id
_entity.type
_entity.pdbx_description
1 polymer ?
#
loop_
_entity_poly.entity_id
_entity_poly.type
_entity_poly.pdbx_seq_one_letter_code
_entity_poly.pdbx_strand_id
1 'polypeptide(L)'
;KYIRFALDDGSSLVAHLRMTGKFVYSPDAAPSGGRPGERHLRLEVSFSDGSRLFFRDMRRFGTIRHVPAGETPAEMQATAPDPLSPGMDDARFAGMLAGSRQAVKILLLDQHRISGIGNIYACESLFRAKIDPARGGNTLSLAESRRLLREVRAILREAIRHNGTTISD
;
A
#
# COMPACT_ATOMS: atom_id res chain seq x y z
N LYS A 1 -4.49 -1.17 0.04
CA LYS A 1 -3.21 -1.78 -0.44
C LYS A 1 -3.24 -3.26 -0.16
N TYR A 2 -3.08 -4.08 -1.20
CA TYR A 2 -3.19 -5.53 -1.10
C TYR A 2 -1.95 -6.19 -1.68
N ILE A 3 -1.60 -7.35 -1.14
CA ILE A 3 -0.57 -8.25 -1.69
C ILE A 3 -1.32 -9.44 -2.25
N ARG A 4 -1.02 -9.80 -3.50
CA ARG A 4 -1.52 -11.01 -4.14
C ARG A 4 -0.39 -12.00 -4.33
N PHE A 5 -0.58 -13.20 -3.83
CA PHE A 5 0.26 -14.35 -4.10
C PHE A 5 -0.46 -15.22 -5.12
N ALA A 6 0.10 -15.36 -6.31
CA ALA A 6 -0.42 -16.29 -7.32
C ALA A 6 -0.01 -17.71 -6.96
N LEU A 7 -0.92 -18.67 -7.10
CA LEU A 7 -0.69 -20.08 -6.85
C LEU A 7 -0.68 -20.85 -8.18
N ASP A 8 -0.08 -22.04 -8.17
CA ASP A 8 0.15 -22.85 -9.38
C ASP A 8 -1.14 -23.35 -10.03
N ASP A 9 -2.20 -23.50 -9.24
CA ASP A 9 -3.53 -23.90 -9.71
C ASP A 9 -4.34 -22.74 -10.32
N GLY A 10 -3.72 -21.56 -10.48
CA GLY A 10 -4.38 -20.34 -10.97
C GLY A 10 -5.20 -19.59 -9.94
N SER A 11 -5.32 -20.12 -8.72
CA SER A 11 -5.92 -19.40 -7.60
C SER A 11 -4.96 -18.36 -7.01
N SER A 12 -5.39 -17.63 -6.00
CA SER A 12 -4.51 -16.67 -5.32
C SER A 12 -4.87 -16.47 -3.85
N LEU A 13 -3.87 -16.11 -3.05
CA LEU A 13 -4.08 -15.54 -1.73
C LEU A 13 -3.98 -14.01 -1.81
N VAL A 14 -4.97 -13.32 -1.26
CA VAL A 14 -5.00 -11.86 -1.19
C VAL A 14 -4.90 -11.44 0.27
N ALA A 15 -3.86 -10.68 0.57
CA ALA A 15 -3.57 -10.23 1.92
C ALA A 15 -3.65 -8.71 2.04
N HIS A 16 -4.19 -8.23 3.17
CA HIS A 16 -4.13 -6.84 3.58
C HIS A 16 -3.43 -6.75 4.95
N LEU A 17 -2.29 -6.09 5.00
CA LEU A 17 -1.45 -6.04 6.21
C LEU A 17 -2.02 -5.17 7.32
N ARG A 18 -2.91 -4.24 6.98
CA ARG A 18 -3.40 -3.21 7.92
C ARG A 18 -2.23 -2.47 8.58
N MET A 19 -2.21 -2.33 9.90
CA MET A 19 -1.24 -1.48 10.60
C MET A 19 0.00 -2.24 11.11
N THR A 20 -0.17 -3.50 11.50
CA THR A 20 0.90 -4.28 12.17
C THR A 20 1.19 -5.61 11.50
N GLY A 21 0.48 -5.94 10.42
CA GLY A 21 0.73 -7.14 9.64
C GLY A 21 2.04 -7.06 8.88
N LYS A 22 2.81 -8.14 8.90
CA LYS A 22 4.02 -8.29 8.09
C LYS A 22 4.23 -9.74 7.68
N PHE A 23 4.77 -9.93 6.49
CA PHE A 23 5.30 -11.21 6.05
C PHE A 23 6.78 -11.28 6.32
N VAL A 24 7.24 -12.44 6.79
CA VAL A 24 8.65 -12.77 7.00
C VAL A 24 8.93 -14.07 6.25
N TYR A 25 9.83 -14.03 5.29
CA TYR A 25 10.28 -15.19 4.54
C TYR A 25 11.52 -15.78 5.20
N SER A 26 11.57 -17.11 5.30
CA SER A 26 12.72 -17.87 5.74
C SER A 26 13.08 -18.90 4.67
N PRO A 27 14.27 -18.82 4.08
CA PRO A 27 14.71 -19.79 3.08
C PRO A 27 15.02 -21.17 3.67
N ASP A 28 15.27 -21.23 4.98
CA ASP A 28 15.65 -22.47 5.67
C ASP A 28 14.45 -23.12 6.36
N ALA A 29 14.38 -24.47 6.29
CA ALA A 29 13.35 -25.28 6.93
C ALA A 29 13.36 -25.16 8.46
N ALA A 30 14.52 -24.86 9.05
CA ALA A 30 14.69 -24.59 10.48
C ALA A 30 15.58 -23.35 10.66
N PRO A 31 15.06 -22.20 11.05
CA PRO A 31 15.92 -21.09 11.45
C PRO A 31 16.76 -21.51 12.65
N SER A 32 18.07 -21.33 12.55
CA SER A 32 19.06 -21.61 13.59
C SER A 32 18.92 -20.67 14.81
N GLY A 33 17.76 -20.62 15.41
CA GLY A 33 17.44 -19.68 16.50
C GLY A 33 16.02 -19.81 17.02
N GLY A 34 15.36 -20.93 16.74
CA GLY A 34 13.94 -21.10 17.04
C GLY A 34 13.04 -20.46 15.97
N ARG A 35 11.76 -20.80 15.97
CA ARG A 35 10.79 -20.14 15.08
C ARG A 35 10.91 -18.63 15.28
N PRO A 36 11.13 -17.81 14.24
CA PRO A 36 11.28 -16.37 14.41
C PRO A 36 10.07 -15.81 15.16
N GLY A 37 10.24 -15.60 16.48
CA GLY A 37 9.26 -15.07 17.41
C GLY A 37 7.86 -15.65 17.22
N GLU A 38 7.51 -16.70 17.95
CA GLU A 38 6.13 -17.24 18.05
C GLU A 38 5.10 -16.17 18.43
N ARG A 39 5.59 -15.07 19.01
CA ARG A 39 4.76 -13.96 19.43
C ARG A 39 4.14 -13.28 18.20
N HIS A 40 2.80 -13.28 18.17
CA HIS A 40 1.99 -12.67 17.11
C HIS A 40 1.99 -13.40 15.74
N LEU A 41 2.49 -14.63 15.64
CA LEU A 41 2.32 -15.48 14.47
C LEU A 41 0.84 -15.77 14.26
N ARG A 42 0.36 -15.64 12.99
CA ARG A 42 -1.04 -15.84 12.61
C ARG A 42 -1.20 -16.91 11.53
N LEU A 43 -0.23 -16.98 10.61
CA LEU A 43 -0.21 -17.97 9.55
C LEU A 43 1.25 -18.36 9.28
N GLU A 44 1.46 -19.65 9.02
CA GLU A 44 2.68 -20.20 8.48
C GLU A 44 2.34 -20.93 7.17
N VAL A 45 3.05 -20.62 6.11
CA VAL A 45 2.98 -21.32 4.83
C VAL A 45 4.32 -22.02 4.62
N SER A 46 4.29 -23.33 4.40
CA SER A 46 5.47 -24.13 4.06
C SER A 46 5.48 -24.40 2.57
N PHE A 47 6.63 -24.22 1.93
CA PHE A 47 6.85 -24.50 0.52
C PHE A 47 7.52 -25.87 0.34
N SER A 48 7.40 -26.45 -0.85
CA SER A 48 7.95 -27.76 -1.19
C SER A 48 9.48 -27.81 -1.14
N ASP A 49 10.15 -26.66 -1.30
CA ASP A 49 11.61 -26.53 -1.17
C ASP A 49 12.09 -26.44 0.30
N GLY A 50 11.17 -26.52 1.26
CA GLY A 50 11.45 -26.41 2.68
C GLY A 50 11.45 -24.98 3.22
N SER A 51 11.37 -23.96 2.37
CA SER A 51 11.25 -22.57 2.82
C SER A 51 9.88 -22.28 3.46
N ARG A 52 9.78 -21.19 4.19
CA ARG A 52 8.56 -20.82 4.92
C ARG A 52 8.25 -19.33 4.80
N LEU A 53 6.97 -19.01 4.81
CA LEU A 53 6.47 -17.65 4.88
C LEU A 53 5.60 -17.50 6.13
N PHE A 54 5.98 -16.59 6.99
CA PHE A 54 5.26 -16.30 8.23
C PHE A 54 4.47 -15.01 8.09
N PHE A 55 3.18 -15.04 8.42
CA PHE A 55 2.39 -13.84 8.60
C PHE A 55 2.28 -13.52 10.09
N ARG A 56 2.78 -12.36 10.47
CA ARG A 56 2.76 -11.86 11.84
C ARG A 56 1.91 -10.62 11.94
N ASP A 57 1.03 -10.57 12.95
CA ASP A 57 0.20 -9.39 13.18
C ASP A 57 -0.16 -9.28 14.65
N MET A 58 0.39 -8.27 15.31
CA MET A 58 0.17 -8.00 16.72
C MET A 58 -1.29 -7.64 17.00
N ARG A 59 -1.89 -6.80 16.18
CA ARG A 59 -3.26 -6.27 16.37
C ARG A 59 -4.37 -7.16 15.81
N ARG A 60 -4.04 -8.18 15.03
CA ARG A 60 -5.00 -9.11 14.39
C ARG A 60 -5.99 -8.45 13.41
N PHE A 61 -5.63 -7.33 12.82
CA PHE A 61 -6.48 -6.64 11.84
C PHE A 61 -6.18 -7.02 10.39
N GLY A 62 -5.02 -7.62 10.17
CA GLY A 62 -4.65 -8.13 8.86
C GLY A 62 -5.59 -9.25 8.41
N THR A 63 -5.80 -9.33 7.10
CA THR A 63 -6.67 -10.34 6.50
C THR A 63 -5.92 -11.08 5.41
N ILE A 64 -6.21 -12.38 5.29
CA ILE A 64 -5.75 -13.22 4.19
C ILE A 64 -6.97 -13.97 3.69
N ARG A 65 -7.20 -13.96 2.37
CA ARG A 65 -8.33 -14.62 1.74
C ARG A 65 -7.86 -15.40 0.52
N HIS A 66 -8.36 -16.61 0.37
CA HIS A 66 -8.23 -17.39 -0.85
C HIS A 66 -9.22 -16.90 -1.91
N VAL A 67 -8.76 -16.79 -3.14
CA VAL A 67 -9.54 -16.42 -4.32
C VAL A 67 -9.39 -17.53 -5.34
N PRO A 68 -10.49 -18.21 -5.73
CA PRO A 68 -10.46 -19.30 -6.70
C PRO A 68 -9.84 -18.90 -8.04
N ALA A 69 -9.37 -19.91 -8.79
CA ALA A 69 -8.89 -19.72 -10.15
C ALA A 69 -9.97 -19.09 -11.04
N GLY A 70 -9.59 -18.15 -11.89
CA GLY A 70 -10.50 -17.46 -12.79
C GLY A 70 -11.25 -16.28 -12.16
N GLU A 71 -11.21 -16.13 -10.84
CA GLU A 71 -11.81 -14.98 -10.15
C GLU A 71 -10.84 -13.81 -10.01
N THR A 72 -11.33 -12.60 -10.21
CA THR A 72 -10.58 -11.39 -9.87
C THR A 72 -11.00 -10.91 -8.48
N PRO A 73 -10.03 -10.71 -7.55
CA PRO A 73 -10.35 -10.22 -6.22
C PRO A 73 -11.13 -8.91 -6.27
N ALA A 74 -12.26 -8.83 -5.56
CA ALA A 74 -13.11 -7.63 -5.54
C ALA A 74 -12.32 -6.37 -5.12
N GLU A 75 -11.36 -6.54 -4.22
CA GLU A 75 -10.47 -5.48 -3.74
C GLU A 75 -9.56 -4.91 -4.85
N MET A 76 -9.31 -5.70 -5.91
CA MET A 76 -8.47 -5.30 -7.04
C MET A 76 -9.28 -4.77 -8.23
N GLN A 77 -10.58 -5.10 -8.30
CA GLN A 77 -11.47 -4.60 -9.36
C GLN A 77 -11.75 -3.10 -9.22
N ALA A 78 -11.82 -2.59 -7.99
CA ALA A 78 -12.16 -1.21 -7.67
C ALA A 78 -10.93 -0.34 -7.35
N THR A 79 -9.73 -0.75 -7.78
CA THR A 79 -8.51 -0.01 -7.44
C THR A 79 -8.42 1.26 -8.28
N ALA A 80 -8.37 2.40 -7.61
CA ALA A 80 -8.12 3.68 -8.25
C ALA A 80 -6.72 3.71 -8.91
N PRO A 81 -6.47 4.61 -9.86
CA PRO A 81 -5.18 4.74 -10.51
C PRO A 81 -4.05 4.99 -9.51
N ASP A 82 -2.92 4.32 -9.73
CA ASP A 82 -1.69 4.53 -8.98
C ASP A 82 -1.01 5.84 -9.45
N PRO A 83 -0.51 6.69 -8.53
CA PRO A 83 0.24 7.90 -8.90
C PRO A 83 1.46 7.66 -9.80
N LEU A 84 2.05 6.47 -9.73
CA LEU A 84 3.20 6.08 -10.56
C LEU A 84 2.81 5.49 -11.92
N SER A 85 1.52 5.21 -12.15
CA SER A 85 1.06 4.65 -13.40
C SER A 85 1.20 5.66 -14.56
N PRO A 86 1.48 5.19 -15.79
CA PRO A 86 1.56 6.07 -16.97
C PRO A 86 0.29 6.88 -17.24
N GLY A 87 -0.87 6.34 -16.84
CA GLY A 87 -2.16 7.00 -17.04
C GLY A 87 -2.52 8.06 -15.98
N MET A 88 -1.66 8.31 -15.01
CA MET A 88 -1.84 9.40 -14.04
C MET A 88 -1.09 10.64 -14.52
N ASP A 89 -1.72 11.47 -15.34
CA ASP A 89 -1.16 12.77 -15.71
C ASP A 89 -1.59 13.89 -14.74
N ASP A 90 -1.03 15.09 -14.97
CA ASP A 90 -1.30 16.26 -14.13
C ASP A 90 -2.77 16.70 -14.17
N ALA A 91 -3.41 16.59 -15.32
CA ALA A 91 -4.80 17.00 -15.49
C ALA A 91 -5.75 16.04 -14.78
N ARG A 92 -5.51 14.74 -14.92
CA ARG A 92 -6.27 13.70 -14.22
C ARG A 92 -6.13 13.83 -12.71
N PHE A 93 -4.90 13.99 -12.21
CA PHE A 93 -4.68 14.17 -10.78
C PHE A 93 -5.36 15.42 -10.24
N ALA A 94 -5.22 16.56 -10.94
CA ALA A 94 -5.91 17.80 -10.54
C ALA A 94 -7.43 17.63 -10.55
N GLY A 95 -7.99 16.97 -11.57
CA GLY A 95 -9.43 16.68 -11.65
C GLY A 95 -9.95 15.82 -10.49
N MET A 96 -9.15 14.87 -9.99
CA MET A 96 -9.51 14.05 -8.83
C MET A 96 -9.62 14.85 -7.53
N LEU A 97 -8.89 15.96 -7.43
CA LEU A 97 -8.92 16.83 -6.25
C LEU A 97 -9.98 17.94 -6.39
N ALA A 98 -10.08 18.56 -7.56
CA ALA A 98 -10.88 19.77 -7.82
C ALA A 98 -12.39 19.59 -7.59
N GLY A 99 -12.91 18.38 -7.74
CA GLY A 99 -14.33 18.08 -7.54
C GLY A 99 -14.78 18.00 -6.08
N SER A 100 -13.93 18.27 -5.10
CA SER A 100 -14.25 18.02 -3.69
C SER A 100 -13.82 19.15 -2.76
N ARG A 101 -14.71 19.51 -1.83
CA ARG A 101 -14.42 20.43 -0.74
C ARG A 101 -13.71 19.78 0.45
N GLN A 102 -13.58 18.45 0.44
CA GLN A 102 -12.85 17.75 1.50
C GLN A 102 -11.38 18.17 1.55
N ALA A 103 -10.80 18.07 2.74
CA ALA A 103 -9.38 18.33 2.95
C ALA A 103 -8.52 17.48 1.98
N VAL A 104 -7.53 18.08 1.36
CA VAL A 104 -6.68 17.43 0.37
C VAL A 104 -6.00 16.18 0.93
N LYS A 105 -5.64 16.19 2.22
CA LYS A 105 -5.11 14.99 2.89
C LYS A 105 -6.09 13.82 2.86
N ILE A 106 -7.36 14.07 3.12
CA ILE A 106 -8.41 13.03 3.09
C ILE A 106 -8.57 12.48 1.67
N LEU A 107 -8.52 13.35 0.65
CA LEU A 107 -8.60 12.93 -0.74
C LEU A 107 -7.41 12.05 -1.16
N LEU A 108 -6.19 12.35 -0.69
CA LEU A 108 -5.01 11.53 -0.92
C LEU A 108 -5.09 10.16 -0.24
N LEU A 109 -5.81 10.04 0.86
CA LEU A 109 -5.99 8.79 1.60
C LEU A 109 -7.11 7.91 1.05
N ASP A 110 -7.99 8.47 0.22
CA ASP A 110 -9.11 7.76 -0.38
C ASP A 110 -8.62 6.81 -1.49
N GLN A 111 -8.53 5.52 -1.16
CA GLN A 111 -8.06 4.48 -2.07
C GLN A 111 -9.00 4.22 -3.27
N HIS A 112 -10.22 4.78 -3.25
CA HIS A 112 -11.13 4.76 -4.40
C HIS A 112 -10.86 5.92 -5.39
N ARG A 113 -10.09 6.92 -4.98
CA ARG A 113 -9.66 8.05 -5.82
C ARG A 113 -8.24 7.88 -6.31
N ILE A 114 -7.31 7.59 -5.39
CA ILE A 114 -5.89 7.46 -5.67
C ILE A 114 -5.37 6.27 -4.85
N SER A 115 -4.86 5.25 -5.52
CA SER A 115 -4.36 4.08 -4.83
C SER A 115 -2.94 4.28 -4.31
N GLY A 116 -2.53 3.47 -3.33
CA GLY A 116 -1.14 3.37 -2.89
C GLY A 116 -0.68 4.38 -1.85
N ILE A 117 -1.31 5.54 -1.72
CA ILE A 117 -0.90 6.57 -0.74
C ILE A 117 -1.45 6.21 0.64
N GLY A 118 -0.57 6.21 1.65
CA GLY A 118 -0.93 6.08 3.05
C GLY A 118 -0.65 7.36 3.83
N ASN A 119 -0.98 7.33 5.14
CA ASN A 119 -0.88 8.54 5.98
C ASN A 119 0.52 9.15 5.99
N ILE A 120 1.58 8.35 6.08
CA ILE A 120 2.96 8.84 6.09
C ILE A 120 3.26 9.58 4.80
N TYR A 121 3.01 8.97 3.64
CA TYR A 121 3.31 9.56 2.34
C TYR A 121 2.39 10.73 1.99
N ALA A 122 1.13 10.73 2.44
CA ALA A 122 0.25 11.88 2.29
C ALA A 122 0.77 13.10 3.07
N CYS A 123 1.18 12.92 4.34
CA CYS A 123 1.74 14.00 5.14
C CYS A 123 3.03 14.55 4.56
N GLU A 124 3.96 13.65 4.20
CA GLU A 124 5.27 14.01 3.68
C GLU A 124 5.17 14.74 2.33
N SER A 125 4.32 14.26 1.42
CA SER A 125 4.13 14.91 0.12
C SER A 125 3.47 16.28 0.23
N LEU A 126 2.51 16.45 1.12
CA LEU A 126 1.90 17.75 1.37
C LEU A 126 2.89 18.74 1.99
N PHE A 127 3.71 18.28 2.93
CA PHE A 127 4.78 19.08 3.52
C PHE A 127 5.80 19.55 2.47
N ARG A 128 6.34 18.64 1.64
CA ARG A 128 7.27 18.97 0.55
C ARG A 128 6.63 19.89 -0.50
N ALA A 129 5.34 19.66 -0.80
CA ALA A 129 4.59 20.51 -1.70
C ALA A 129 4.18 21.87 -1.11
N LYS A 130 4.43 22.12 0.19
CA LYS A 130 4.01 23.33 0.94
C LYS A 130 2.51 23.60 0.79
N ILE A 131 1.69 22.56 0.98
CA ILE A 131 0.23 22.63 0.93
C ILE A 131 -0.32 22.26 2.31
N ASP A 132 -1.16 23.13 2.86
CA ASP A 132 -1.88 22.84 4.09
C ASP A 132 -2.77 21.61 3.91
N PRO A 133 -2.60 20.54 4.72
CA PRO A 133 -3.39 19.31 4.61
C PRO A 133 -4.89 19.50 4.81
N ALA A 134 -5.32 20.57 5.48
CA ALA A 134 -6.72 20.89 5.72
C ALA A 134 -7.40 21.65 4.56
N ARG A 135 -6.63 22.17 3.61
CA ARG A 135 -7.19 22.87 2.43
C ARG A 135 -8.12 21.95 1.64
N GLY A 136 -9.25 22.50 1.20
CA GLY A 136 -10.16 21.79 0.30
C GLY A 136 -9.52 21.51 -1.06
N GLY A 137 -9.73 20.31 -1.60
CA GLY A 137 -9.14 19.91 -2.89
C GLY A 137 -9.52 20.87 -4.02
N ASN A 138 -10.76 21.39 -4.01
CA ASN A 138 -11.27 22.35 -4.99
C ASN A 138 -10.60 23.73 -4.94
N THR A 139 -9.79 24.02 -3.93
CA THR A 139 -9.07 25.31 -3.79
C THR A 139 -7.64 25.24 -4.30
N LEU A 140 -7.18 24.06 -4.71
CA LEU A 140 -5.84 23.90 -5.27
C LEU A 140 -5.82 24.37 -6.73
N SER A 141 -4.86 25.24 -7.05
CA SER A 141 -4.56 25.58 -8.44
C SER A 141 -3.96 24.38 -9.18
N LEU A 142 -4.00 24.42 -10.51
CA LEU A 142 -3.34 23.41 -11.33
C LEU A 142 -1.83 23.31 -11.05
N ALA A 143 -1.18 24.45 -10.81
CA ALA A 143 0.25 24.48 -10.48
C ALA A 143 0.55 23.80 -9.14
N GLU A 144 -0.29 24.02 -8.12
CA GLU A 144 -0.17 23.34 -6.82
C GLU A 144 -0.43 21.85 -6.94
N SER A 145 -1.44 21.45 -7.70
CA SER A 145 -1.76 20.04 -7.95
C SER A 145 -0.60 19.32 -8.67
N ARG A 146 0.00 19.95 -9.68
CA ARG A 146 1.21 19.44 -10.35
C ARG A 146 2.38 19.27 -9.40
N ARG A 147 2.63 20.28 -8.56
CA ARG A 147 3.67 20.21 -7.55
C ARG A 147 3.43 19.07 -6.58
N LEU A 148 2.19 18.91 -6.12
CA LEU A 148 1.82 17.82 -5.21
C LEU A 148 2.03 16.44 -5.85
N LEU A 149 1.59 16.23 -7.08
CA LEU A 149 1.79 14.96 -7.79
C LEU A 149 3.29 14.63 -7.96
N ARG A 150 4.09 15.64 -8.28
CA ARG A 150 5.54 15.47 -8.38
C ARG A 150 6.15 15.00 -7.06
N GLU A 151 5.78 15.61 -5.93
CA GLU A 151 6.28 15.23 -4.60
C GLU A 151 5.77 13.85 -4.17
N VAL A 152 4.50 13.53 -4.44
CA VAL A 152 3.95 12.17 -4.23
C VAL A 152 4.79 11.12 -4.97
N ARG A 153 5.08 11.36 -6.25
CA ARG A 153 5.88 10.44 -7.07
C ARG A 153 7.32 10.32 -6.57
N ALA A 154 7.92 11.43 -6.17
CA ALA A 154 9.28 11.43 -5.66
C ALA A 154 9.39 10.58 -4.38
N ILE A 155 8.48 10.79 -3.44
CA ILE A 155 8.44 10.05 -2.16
C ILE A 155 8.16 8.56 -2.39
N LEU A 156 7.20 8.22 -3.24
CA LEU A 156 6.89 6.82 -3.53
C LEU A 156 8.06 6.09 -4.18
N ARG A 157 8.75 6.72 -5.14
CA ARG A 157 9.96 6.14 -5.77
C ARG A 157 11.11 6.00 -4.78
N GLU A 158 11.29 6.97 -3.90
CA GLU A 158 12.28 6.92 -2.82
C GLU A 158 11.98 5.76 -1.87
N ALA A 159 10.72 5.62 -1.43
CA ALA A 159 10.28 4.53 -0.58
C ALA A 159 10.48 3.15 -1.23
N ILE A 160 10.18 3.02 -2.52
CA ILE A 160 10.40 1.76 -3.25
C ILE A 160 11.89 1.40 -3.29
N ARG A 161 12.78 2.37 -3.54
CA ARG A 161 14.24 2.14 -3.56
C ARG A 161 14.80 1.72 -2.21
N HIS A 162 14.19 2.18 -1.12
CA HIS A 162 14.61 1.88 0.26
C HIS A 162 13.78 0.78 0.94
N ASN A 163 12.99 0.00 0.18
CA ASN A 163 12.12 -1.06 0.70
C ASN A 163 11.12 -0.58 1.78
N GLY A 164 10.69 0.66 1.68
CA GLY A 164 9.73 1.28 2.59
C GLY A 164 10.35 2.29 3.55
N THR A 165 9.51 2.88 4.41
CA THR A 165 9.96 3.71 5.52
C THR A 165 10.25 2.79 6.70
N THR A 166 11.50 2.66 7.09
CA THR A 166 11.92 1.98 8.31
C THR A 166 11.60 2.86 9.51
N ILE A 167 10.40 2.70 10.06
CA ILE A 167 10.21 2.96 11.48
C ILE A 167 10.60 1.65 12.14
N SER A 168 11.83 1.55 12.58
CA SER A 168 12.29 0.45 13.43
C SER A 168 11.69 0.69 14.81
N ASP A 169 10.73 -0.15 15.25
CA ASP A 169 10.34 -0.27 16.63
C ASP A 169 11.40 -1.10 17.39
#